data_96f0c5338da405310fc11469b64188bb
#
_entry.id   96f0c5338da405310fc11469b64188bb
#
_cell.length_a   1.000
_cell.length_b   1.000
_cell.length_c   1.000
_cell.angle_alpha   90.00
_cell.angle_beta   90.00
_cell.angle_gamma   90.00
#
_symmetry.space_group_name_H-M   'P 1'
#
loop_
_entity.id
_entity.type
_entity.pdbx_description
1 polymer ?
#
loop_
_entity_poly.entity_id
_entity_poly.type
_entity_poly.pdbx_seq_one_letter_code
_entity_poly.pdbx_strand_id
1 'polypeptide(L)'
;MDRRHFTLLTLGGLALSAATPALAAKPPTEWDGLVKVKAKKFELVYLLPGADFRGYAKVMIDPTEIAFEKNWQRDYNSSSRIGGERLSDKDVAAMADEGRKSAAQILQKAYAEGGYPVVAEAAADVLRVRTALVDITVAAPDTNSAMNVRTYTRDAGGATLVVEARDSLTGALLGRAIDSRTIDDFTMQWRTRVSNRADFERQLQTWAKNSVNGLNELKALSPIAG
;
A
#
# COMPACT_ATOMS: atom_id res chain seq x y z
N MET A 1 30.51 34.19 32.46
CA MET A 1 29.09 34.10 32.09
C MET A 1 29.01 33.64 30.63
N ASP A 2 29.06 32.32 30.42
CA ASP A 2 29.02 31.73 29.09
C ASP A 2 27.63 31.20 28.79
N ARG A 3 26.97 31.78 27.79
CA ARG A 3 25.69 31.29 27.23
C ARG A 3 26.00 30.34 26.10
N ARG A 4 25.91 29.03 26.40
CA ARG A 4 25.95 27.96 25.37
C ARG A 4 24.61 27.95 24.64
N HIS A 5 24.60 28.32 23.36
CA HIS A 5 23.49 28.14 22.46
C HIS A 5 23.39 26.64 22.10
N PHE A 6 22.34 26.03 22.57
CA PHE A 6 21.96 24.65 22.19
C PHE A 6 21.13 24.75 20.92
N THR A 7 21.73 24.42 19.79
CA THR A 7 21.01 24.35 18.52
C THR A 7 20.25 22.99 18.48
N LEU A 8 18.93 23.04 18.67
CA LEU A 8 18.07 21.90 18.43
C LEU A 8 17.99 21.65 16.92
N LEU A 9 18.62 20.58 16.45
CA LEU A 9 18.30 19.97 15.15
C LEU A 9 16.93 19.33 15.24
N THR A 10 15.92 20.00 14.70
CA THR A 10 14.63 19.39 14.45
C THR A 10 14.77 18.44 13.26
N LEU A 11 14.80 17.13 13.54
CA LEU A 11 14.52 16.11 12.52
C LEU A 11 13.11 16.34 12.01
N GLY A 12 13.01 16.92 10.82
CA GLY A 12 11.76 17.03 10.08
C GLY A 12 11.31 15.66 9.63
N GLY A 13 10.50 14.98 10.44
CA GLY A 13 9.70 13.87 9.98
C GLY A 13 8.73 14.39 8.92
N LEU A 14 8.95 14.03 7.65
CA LEU A 14 7.97 14.20 6.59
C LEU A 14 6.81 13.25 6.89
N ALA A 15 5.83 13.74 7.65
CA ALA A 15 4.55 13.09 7.74
C ALA A 15 3.94 13.10 6.33
N LEU A 16 3.72 11.92 5.74
CA LEU A 16 2.80 11.77 4.63
C LEU A 16 1.42 12.20 5.15
N SER A 17 1.05 13.45 4.91
CA SER A 17 -0.34 13.84 5.01
C SER A 17 -1.07 13.20 3.83
N ALA A 18 -1.39 11.91 3.96
CA ALA A 18 -2.38 11.25 3.14
C ALA A 18 -3.74 11.85 3.50
N ALA A 19 -4.03 13.02 2.92
CA ALA A 19 -5.41 13.46 2.81
C ALA A 19 -6.07 12.49 1.82
N THR A 20 -6.61 11.39 2.35
CA THR A 20 -7.52 10.53 1.60
C THR A 20 -8.74 11.37 1.29
N PRO A 21 -9.05 11.70 0.02
CA PRO A 21 -10.33 12.30 -0.31
C PRO A 21 -11.41 11.31 0.09
N ALA A 22 -12.37 11.74 0.89
CA ALA A 22 -13.57 10.97 1.15
C ALA A 22 -14.14 10.52 -0.21
N LEU A 23 -14.41 9.23 -0.38
CA LEU A 23 -14.86 8.58 -1.63
C LEU A 23 -16.16 9.15 -2.24
N ALA A 24 -16.78 10.18 -1.62
CA ALA A 24 -17.94 10.90 -2.13
C ALA A 24 -17.61 12.08 -3.07
N ALA A 25 -16.37 12.57 -3.13
CA ALA A 25 -15.99 13.65 -4.01
C ALA A 25 -15.33 13.09 -5.28
N LYS A 26 -15.70 13.66 -6.45
CA LYS A 26 -15.05 13.29 -7.72
C LYS A 26 -13.54 13.48 -7.57
N PRO A 27 -12.72 12.44 -7.89
CA PRO A 27 -11.27 12.55 -7.78
C PRO A 27 -10.73 13.76 -8.52
N PRO A 28 -9.82 14.54 -7.95
CA PRO A 28 -9.26 15.73 -8.57
C PRO A 28 -8.60 15.40 -9.91
N THR A 29 -8.59 16.34 -10.83
CA THR A 29 -7.88 16.21 -12.11
C THR A 29 -6.37 16.35 -11.96
N GLU A 30 -5.93 17.07 -10.93
CA GLU A 30 -4.53 17.27 -10.57
C GLU A 30 -4.33 17.03 -9.07
N TRP A 31 -3.20 16.41 -8.72
CA TRP A 31 -2.81 16.15 -7.34
C TRP A 31 -1.29 16.13 -7.20
N ASP A 32 -0.75 16.99 -6.36
CA ASP A 32 0.71 17.13 -6.12
C ASP A 32 1.52 17.35 -7.41
N GLY A 33 0.99 18.12 -8.36
CA GLY A 33 1.62 18.37 -9.65
C GLY A 33 1.49 17.23 -10.67
N LEU A 34 0.83 16.15 -10.30
CA LEU A 34 0.51 15.06 -11.21
C LEU A 34 -0.85 15.28 -11.85
N VAL A 35 -1.00 14.88 -13.10
CA VAL A 35 -2.25 14.94 -13.85
C VAL A 35 -2.89 13.56 -13.94
N LYS A 36 -4.22 13.50 -13.73
CA LYS A 36 -4.99 12.26 -13.81
C LYS A 36 -5.01 11.72 -15.24
N VAL A 37 -4.67 10.45 -15.39
CA VAL A 37 -4.71 9.73 -16.66
C VAL A 37 -5.69 8.56 -16.64
N LYS A 38 -6.11 8.10 -17.81
CA LYS A 38 -6.93 6.89 -17.91
C LYS A 38 -6.08 5.66 -17.61
N ALA A 39 -6.56 4.79 -16.77
CA ALA A 39 -5.92 3.53 -16.40
C ALA A 39 -6.89 2.35 -16.54
N LYS A 40 -6.36 1.15 -16.79
CA LYS A 40 -7.16 -0.09 -16.93
C LYS A 40 -7.03 -1.01 -15.72
N LYS A 41 -5.91 -0.91 -15.00
CA LYS A 41 -5.54 -1.87 -13.95
C LYS A 41 -5.62 -1.30 -12.55
N PHE A 42 -5.69 0.02 -12.42
CA PHE A 42 -5.86 0.75 -11.18
C PHE A 42 -7.07 1.67 -11.30
N GLU A 43 -7.73 1.93 -10.21
CA GLU A 43 -8.90 2.83 -10.17
C GLU A 43 -8.51 4.27 -10.54
N LEU A 44 -7.40 4.74 -10.00
CA LEU A 44 -6.87 6.08 -10.25
C LEU A 44 -5.38 6.01 -10.55
N VAL A 45 -4.95 6.74 -11.59
CA VAL A 45 -3.53 6.95 -11.89
C VAL A 45 -3.29 8.42 -12.18
N TYR A 46 -2.22 8.95 -11.61
CA TYR A 46 -1.75 10.31 -11.81
C TYR A 46 -0.28 10.25 -12.23
N LEU A 47 0.10 11.01 -13.24
CA LEU A 47 1.47 11.04 -13.79
C LEU A 47 1.98 12.48 -13.88
N LEU A 48 3.29 12.64 -13.66
CA LEU A 48 3.95 13.91 -13.85
C LEU A 48 4.10 14.17 -15.37
N PRO A 49 3.57 15.27 -15.91
CA PRO A 49 3.79 15.65 -17.31
C PRO A 49 5.29 15.77 -17.60
N GLY A 50 5.73 15.21 -18.72
CA GLY A 50 7.13 15.19 -19.12
C GLY A 50 8.00 14.14 -18.44
N ALA A 51 7.49 13.37 -17.47
CA ALA A 51 8.27 12.31 -16.83
C ALA A 51 8.72 11.26 -17.86
N ASP A 52 9.98 10.84 -17.73
CA ASP A 52 10.58 9.83 -18.61
C ASP A 52 10.99 8.60 -17.80
N PHE A 53 10.29 7.50 -18.00
CA PHE A 53 10.53 6.24 -17.29
C PHE A 53 11.54 5.33 -17.99
N ARG A 54 11.99 5.66 -19.22
CA ARG A 54 12.87 4.77 -20.04
C ARG A 54 14.22 4.51 -19.38
N GLY A 55 14.74 5.48 -18.64
CA GLY A 55 16.03 5.38 -17.97
C GLY A 55 16.06 4.42 -16.78
N TYR A 56 14.91 4.08 -16.19
CA TYR A 56 14.88 3.25 -14.99
C TYR A 56 14.96 1.76 -15.32
N ALA A 57 16.09 1.14 -15.01
CA ALA A 57 16.36 -0.29 -15.25
C ALA A 57 16.25 -1.15 -13.99
N LYS A 58 16.26 -0.53 -12.82
CA LYS A 58 16.23 -1.16 -11.50
C LYS A 58 15.18 -0.48 -10.62
N VAL A 59 14.81 -1.13 -9.52
CA VAL A 59 13.91 -0.55 -8.53
C VAL A 59 14.50 -0.61 -7.13
N MET A 60 14.20 0.40 -6.31
CA MET A 60 14.38 0.39 -4.87
C MET A 60 12.98 0.40 -4.25
N ILE A 61 12.68 -0.56 -3.38
CA ILE A 61 11.36 -0.72 -2.78
C ILE A 61 11.44 -0.32 -1.32
N ASP A 62 10.70 0.72 -0.94
CA ASP A 62 10.57 1.14 0.45
C ASP A 62 9.72 0.12 1.24
N PRO A 63 9.90 0.03 2.56
CA PRO A 63 8.97 -0.71 3.41
C PRO A 63 7.54 -0.21 3.22
N THR A 64 6.61 -1.15 2.99
CA THR A 64 5.18 -0.83 2.81
C THR A 64 4.59 -0.25 4.08
N GLU A 65 3.94 0.90 3.99
CA GLU A 65 3.17 1.48 5.07
C GLU A 65 1.84 0.71 5.23
N ILE A 66 1.46 0.40 6.48
CA ILE A 66 0.24 -0.34 6.80
C ILE A 66 -0.62 0.51 7.74
N ALA A 67 -1.85 0.81 7.34
CA ALA A 67 -2.81 1.52 8.16
C ALA A 67 -4.20 0.86 8.08
N PHE A 68 -4.74 0.49 9.23
CA PHE A 68 -6.11 0.01 9.33
C PHE A 68 -7.10 1.17 9.24
N GLU A 69 -8.33 0.88 8.82
CA GLU A 69 -9.42 1.85 8.77
C GLU A 69 -9.63 2.49 10.15
N LYS A 70 -9.91 3.79 10.15
CA LYS A 70 -10.15 4.53 11.39
C LYS A 70 -11.27 3.88 12.20
N ASN A 71 -10.98 3.55 13.45
CA ASN A 71 -11.88 2.88 14.40
C ASN A 71 -12.20 1.40 14.09
N TRP A 72 -11.65 0.79 13.04
CA TRP A 72 -11.92 -0.60 12.70
C TRP A 72 -11.78 -1.55 13.90
N GLN A 73 -10.69 -1.48 14.65
CA GLN A 73 -10.46 -2.30 15.85
C GLN A 73 -11.56 -2.10 16.91
N ARG A 74 -11.97 -0.85 17.16
CA ARG A 74 -13.03 -0.53 18.12
C ARG A 74 -14.37 -1.11 17.66
N ASP A 75 -14.68 -0.94 16.38
CA ASP A 75 -15.96 -1.36 15.81
C ASP A 75 -16.02 -2.90 15.73
N TYR A 76 -14.91 -3.56 15.40
CA TYR A 76 -14.76 -5.01 15.50
C TYR A 76 -15.01 -5.49 16.95
N ASN A 77 -14.33 -4.88 17.92
CA ASN A 77 -14.45 -5.24 19.33
C ASN A 77 -15.85 -4.98 19.91
N SER A 78 -16.58 -4.01 19.36
CA SER A 78 -17.96 -3.70 19.79
C SER A 78 -19.01 -4.61 19.16
N SER A 79 -18.76 -5.09 17.93
CA SER A 79 -19.64 -6.02 17.22
C SER A 79 -19.47 -7.47 17.64
N SER A 80 -18.33 -7.81 18.25
CA SER A 80 -18.00 -9.14 18.76
C SER A 80 -18.86 -9.46 19.99
N ARG A 81 -20.07 -10.01 19.76
CA ARG A 81 -21.03 -10.32 20.81
C ARG A 81 -20.56 -11.53 21.64
N ILE A 82 -20.69 -11.41 22.97
CA ILE A 82 -20.64 -12.46 24.00
C ILE A 82 -19.71 -13.66 23.70
N GLY A 83 -18.47 -13.59 24.20
CA GLY A 83 -17.47 -14.65 24.07
C GLY A 83 -16.56 -14.56 22.87
N GLY A 84 -16.72 -13.56 22.01
CA GLY A 84 -15.78 -13.22 20.95
C GLY A 84 -14.51 -12.57 21.52
N GLU A 85 -13.38 -12.96 20.98
CA GLU A 85 -12.09 -12.46 21.40
C GLU A 85 -11.92 -11.01 20.92
N ARG A 86 -11.45 -10.15 21.82
CA ARG A 86 -11.16 -8.75 21.50
C ARG A 86 -9.75 -8.61 20.96
N LEU A 87 -9.61 -7.83 19.90
CA LEU A 87 -8.31 -7.42 19.39
C LEU A 87 -7.65 -6.44 20.35
N SER A 88 -6.43 -6.76 20.76
CA SER A 88 -5.56 -5.81 21.45
C SER A 88 -4.75 -4.98 20.46
N ASP A 89 -4.15 -3.88 20.91
CA ASP A 89 -3.22 -3.07 20.10
C ASP A 89 -2.00 -3.91 19.66
N LYS A 90 -1.60 -4.87 20.48
CA LYS A 90 -0.53 -5.81 20.15
C LYS A 90 -0.89 -6.71 18.96
N ASP A 91 -2.13 -7.18 18.90
CA ASP A 91 -2.60 -8.01 17.79
C ASP A 91 -2.65 -7.20 16.49
N VAL A 92 -3.14 -5.96 16.55
CA VAL A 92 -3.16 -5.04 15.40
C VAL A 92 -1.74 -4.74 14.93
N ALA A 93 -0.80 -4.48 15.84
CA ALA A 93 0.60 -4.27 15.49
C ALA A 93 1.24 -5.51 14.84
N ALA A 94 0.97 -6.71 15.37
CA ALA A 94 1.46 -7.97 14.81
C ALA A 94 0.92 -8.21 13.39
N MET A 95 -0.37 -7.94 13.15
CA MET A 95 -0.97 -8.02 11.82
C MET A 95 -0.32 -7.02 10.84
N ALA A 96 -0.05 -5.78 11.29
CA ALA A 96 0.64 -4.80 10.47
C ALA A 96 2.06 -5.25 10.11
N ASP A 97 2.81 -5.82 11.05
CA ASP A 97 4.16 -6.34 10.82
C ASP A 97 4.17 -7.52 9.85
N GLU A 98 3.22 -8.41 9.97
CA GLU A 98 3.05 -9.52 9.04
C GLU A 98 2.66 -9.03 7.63
N GLY A 99 1.76 -8.07 7.54
CA GLY A 99 1.40 -7.41 6.29
C GLY A 99 2.59 -6.76 5.60
N ARG A 100 3.46 -6.05 6.34
CA ARG A 100 4.70 -5.47 5.80
C ARG A 100 5.65 -6.54 5.25
N LYS A 101 5.83 -7.64 5.97
CA LYS A 101 6.70 -8.75 5.52
C LYS A 101 6.17 -9.40 4.25
N SER A 102 4.88 -9.72 4.20
CA SER A 102 4.25 -10.29 3.00
C SER A 102 4.34 -9.33 1.81
N ALA A 103 4.05 -8.04 2.01
CA ALA A 103 4.14 -7.05 0.96
C ALA A 103 5.56 -6.91 0.41
N ALA A 104 6.57 -6.85 1.28
CA ALA A 104 7.97 -6.78 0.87
C ALA A 104 8.39 -7.98 0.01
N GLN A 105 8.05 -9.20 0.45
CA GLN A 105 8.39 -10.42 -0.30
C GLN A 105 7.69 -10.48 -1.66
N ILE A 106 6.40 -10.15 -1.69
CA ILE A 106 5.59 -10.20 -2.92
C ILE A 106 6.06 -9.15 -3.93
N LEU A 107 6.30 -7.90 -3.48
CA LEU A 107 6.78 -6.83 -4.34
C LEU A 107 8.18 -7.13 -4.88
N GLN A 108 9.13 -7.52 -4.02
CA GLN A 108 10.49 -7.88 -4.44
C GLN A 108 10.48 -8.98 -5.50
N LYS A 109 9.71 -10.05 -5.26
CA LYS A 109 9.56 -11.15 -6.19
C LYS A 109 8.96 -10.68 -7.53
N ALA A 110 7.86 -9.92 -7.48
CA ALA A 110 7.17 -9.48 -8.69
C ALA A 110 8.05 -8.57 -9.57
N TYR A 111 8.77 -7.61 -8.98
CA TYR A 111 9.66 -6.74 -9.72
C TYR A 111 10.87 -7.50 -10.29
N ALA A 112 11.48 -8.40 -9.52
CA ALA A 112 12.59 -9.23 -9.99
C ALA A 112 12.17 -10.13 -11.17
N GLU A 113 11.03 -10.81 -11.05
CA GLU A 113 10.46 -11.63 -12.14
C GLU A 113 10.04 -10.78 -13.36
N GLY A 114 9.68 -9.52 -13.14
CA GLY A 114 9.36 -8.56 -14.18
C GLY A 114 10.57 -7.95 -14.89
N GLY A 115 11.78 -8.37 -14.56
CA GLY A 115 13.02 -7.90 -15.19
C GLY A 115 13.62 -6.64 -14.55
N TYR A 116 13.16 -6.25 -13.34
CA TYR A 116 13.68 -5.12 -12.57
C TYR A 116 14.44 -5.62 -11.33
N PRO A 117 15.78 -5.68 -11.37
CA PRO A 117 16.57 -5.98 -10.17
C PRO A 117 16.22 -5.04 -9.03
N VAL A 118 15.99 -5.62 -7.84
CA VAL A 118 15.71 -4.84 -6.62
C VAL A 118 17.04 -4.52 -5.94
N VAL A 119 17.30 -3.24 -5.74
CA VAL A 119 18.54 -2.72 -5.14
C VAL A 119 18.24 -1.89 -3.89
N ALA A 120 19.26 -1.74 -3.03
CA ALA A 120 19.15 -0.96 -1.81
C ALA A 120 19.66 0.49 -1.99
N GLU A 121 20.43 0.76 -3.04
CA GLU A 121 21.10 2.04 -3.25
C GLU A 121 20.45 2.84 -4.36
N ALA A 122 20.35 4.15 -4.16
CA ALA A 122 19.84 5.08 -5.16
C ALA A 122 20.89 5.28 -6.27
N ALA A 123 20.42 5.33 -7.51
CA ALA A 123 21.22 5.64 -8.69
C ALA A 123 20.36 6.24 -9.79
N ALA A 124 20.97 6.77 -10.85
CA ALA A 124 20.26 7.42 -11.95
C ALA A 124 19.32 6.48 -12.73
N ASP A 125 19.59 5.17 -12.69
CA ASP A 125 18.79 4.13 -13.35
C ASP A 125 17.85 3.39 -12.37
N VAL A 126 17.69 3.89 -11.14
CA VAL A 126 16.86 3.28 -10.09
C VAL A 126 15.58 4.08 -9.87
N LEU A 127 14.44 3.42 -10.04
CA LEU A 127 13.13 3.96 -9.66
C LEU A 127 12.85 3.57 -8.20
N ARG A 128 12.51 4.55 -7.37
CA ARG A 128 12.07 4.30 -5.99
C ARG A 128 10.57 4.06 -5.97
N VAL A 129 10.17 2.90 -5.48
CA VAL A 129 8.76 2.48 -5.35
C VAL A 129 8.38 2.54 -3.88
N ARG A 130 7.44 3.42 -3.56
CA ARG A 130 6.82 3.50 -2.22
C ARG A 130 5.42 2.94 -2.31
N THR A 131 5.04 2.15 -1.32
CA THR A 131 3.71 1.55 -1.25
C THR A 131 3.09 1.79 0.11
N ALA A 132 1.79 2.02 0.13
CA ALA A 132 0.98 2.03 1.34
C ALA A 132 -0.28 1.18 1.12
N LEU A 133 -0.65 0.42 2.14
CA LEU A 133 -1.93 -0.26 2.25
C LEU A 133 -2.69 0.45 3.37
N VAL A 134 -3.74 1.15 2.99
CA VAL A 134 -4.54 1.98 3.90
C VAL A 134 -6.00 1.53 3.91
N ASP A 135 -6.77 2.03 4.85
CA ASP A 135 -8.18 1.70 5.05
C ASP A 135 -8.41 0.18 5.14
N ILE A 136 -7.45 -0.52 5.75
CA ILE A 136 -7.52 -1.98 5.87
C ILE A 136 -8.62 -2.36 6.86
N THR A 137 -9.52 -3.22 6.39
CA THR A 137 -10.50 -3.92 7.22
C THR A 137 -10.26 -5.41 7.12
N VAL A 138 -10.42 -6.14 8.22
CA VAL A 138 -10.30 -7.60 8.25
C VAL A 138 -11.55 -8.19 8.91
N ALA A 139 -12.25 -9.07 8.19
CA ALA A 139 -13.51 -9.63 8.67
C ALA A 139 -13.32 -10.71 9.74
N ALA A 140 -12.21 -11.46 9.69
CA ALA A 140 -11.85 -12.46 10.70
C ALA A 140 -10.36 -12.31 11.06
N PRO A 141 -10.02 -11.35 11.92
CA PRO A 141 -8.63 -11.10 12.30
C PRO A 141 -8.02 -12.24 13.10
N ASP A 142 -6.71 -12.30 13.03
CA ASP A 142 -5.91 -13.23 13.81
C ASP A 142 -5.88 -12.81 15.29
N THR A 143 -6.59 -13.56 16.12
CA THR A 143 -6.52 -13.44 17.56
C THR A 143 -5.75 -14.64 18.11
N ASN A 144 -4.86 -14.41 19.08
CA ASN A 144 -4.04 -15.46 19.71
C ASN A 144 -4.86 -16.41 20.61
N SER A 145 -6.13 -16.68 20.28
CA SER A 145 -7.03 -17.51 21.06
C SER A 145 -6.95 -18.99 20.76
N ALA A 146 -7.04 -19.77 21.81
CA ALA A 146 -7.22 -21.21 21.75
C ALA A 146 -8.63 -21.63 21.25
N MET A 147 -9.57 -20.69 21.11
CA MET A 147 -10.93 -20.97 20.62
C MET A 147 -11.03 -20.68 19.12
N ASN A 148 -11.35 -21.71 18.33
CA ASN A 148 -11.69 -21.58 16.91
C ASN A 148 -13.04 -20.86 16.76
N VAL A 149 -13.03 -19.53 16.73
CA VAL A 149 -14.21 -18.73 16.38
C VAL A 149 -14.41 -18.84 14.87
N ARG A 150 -15.55 -19.39 14.49
CA ARG A 150 -15.92 -19.58 13.08
C ARG A 150 -16.81 -18.43 12.66
N THR A 151 -16.30 -17.57 11.79
CA THR A 151 -17.06 -16.43 11.24
C THR A 151 -17.48 -16.75 9.81
N TYR A 152 -18.79 -16.67 9.56
CA TYR A 152 -19.33 -16.76 8.20
C TYR A 152 -19.50 -15.36 7.63
N THR A 153 -18.67 -15.01 6.66
CA THR A 153 -18.80 -13.75 5.91
C THR A 153 -18.42 -14.00 4.46
N ARG A 154 -18.97 -13.19 3.55
CA ARG A 154 -18.56 -13.20 2.13
C ARG A 154 -17.23 -12.49 1.95
N ASP A 155 -16.98 -11.46 2.78
CA ASP A 155 -15.84 -10.58 2.62
C ASP A 155 -14.71 -11.00 3.56
N ALA A 156 -13.49 -11.09 3.05
CA ALA A 156 -12.29 -11.24 3.87
C ALA A 156 -11.90 -9.90 4.50
N GLY A 157 -12.42 -8.82 3.98
CA GLY A 157 -12.15 -7.44 4.35
C GLY A 157 -11.90 -6.58 3.13
N GLY A 158 -11.24 -5.46 3.30
CA GLY A 158 -10.89 -4.55 2.23
C GLY A 158 -9.56 -3.86 2.48
N ALA A 159 -9.00 -3.27 1.43
CA ALA A 159 -7.83 -2.41 1.52
C ALA A 159 -7.73 -1.49 0.31
N THR A 160 -7.10 -0.34 0.49
CA THR A 160 -6.70 0.58 -0.56
C THR A 160 -5.19 0.53 -0.71
N LEU A 161 -4.70 0.18 -1.90
CA LEU A 161 -3.30 0.29 -2.26
C LEU A 161 -3.02 1.68 -2.81
N VAL A 162 -1.95 2.30 -2.33
CA VAL A 162 -1.31 3.47 -2.95
C VAL A 162 0.09 3.07 -3.36
N VAL A 163 0.45 3.30 -4.63
CA VAL A 163 1.81 3.10 -5.16
C VAL A 163 2.33 4.43 -5.68
N GLU A 164 3.50 4.84 -5.24
CA GLU A 164 4.21 5.99 -5.78
C GLU A 164 5.49 5.56 -6.48
N ALA A 165 5.69 6.09 -7.68
CA ALA A 165 6.92 6.00 -8.44
C ALA A 165 7.69 7.32 -8.28
N ARG A 166 8.92 7.23 -7.76
CA ARG A 166 9.78 8.38 -7.51
C ARG A 166 11.17 8.19 -8.13
N ASP A 167 11.78 9.26 -8.54
CA ASP A 167 13.21 9.24 -8.83
C ASP A 167 14.00 8.96 -7.55
N SER A 168 14.93 8.01 -7.58
CA SER A 168 15.62 7.55 -6.36
C SER A 168 16.63 8.58 -5.82
N LEU A 169 17.24 9.40 -6.68
CA LEU A 169 18.24 10.39 -6.29
C LEU A 169 17.62 11.66 -5.77
N THR A 170 16.59 12.17 -6.45
CA THR A 170 15.96 13.47 -6.14
C THR A 170 14.76 13.32 -5.21
N GLY A 171 14.15 12.13 -5.15
CA GLY A 171 12.89 11.89 -4.48
C GLY A 171 11.67 12.47 -5.21
N ALA A 172 11.84 13.04 -6.41
CA ALA A 172 10.76 13.63 -7.18
C ALA A 172 9.66 12.61 -7.46
N LEU A 173 8.41 13.00 -7.22
CA LEU A 173 7.23 12.17 -7.50
C LEU A 173 6.93 12.19 -9.00
N LEU A 174 7.01 11.03 -9.65
CA LEU A 174 6.80 10.85 -11.09
C LEU A 174 5.42 10.29 -11.41
N GLY A 175 4.83 9.56 -10.48
CA GLY A 175 3.50 9.00 -10.65
C GLY A 175 2.94 8.41 -9.38
N ARG A 176 1.60 8.30 -9.33
CA ARG A 176 0.85 7.70 -8.23
C ARG A 176 -0.30 6.87 -8.79
N ALA A 177 -0.44 5.64 -8.31
CA ALA A 177 -1.57 4.77 -8.61
C ALA A 177 -2.31 4.44 -7.31
N ILE A 178 -3.65 4.38 -7.39
CA ILE A 178 -4.52 4.06 -6.26
C ILE A 178 -5.53 3.02 -6.74
N ASP A 179 -5.77 2.00 -5.92
CA ASP A 179 -6.76 0.96 -6.19
C ASP A 179 -7.37 0.46 -4.88
N SER A 180 -8.68 0.59 -4.75
CA SER A 180 -9.42 0.11 -3.60
C SER A 180 -10.13 -1.19 -3.96
N ARG A 181 -10.02 -2.21 -3.10
CA ARG A 181 -10.67 -3.51 -3.29
C ARG A 181 -11.31 -4.01 -2.02
N THR A 182 -12.54 -4.46 -2.15
CA THR A 182 -13.12 -5.41 -1.21
C THR A 182 -12.62 -6.80 -1.60
N ILE A 183 -12.11 -7.54 -0.64
CA ILE A 183 -11.55 -8.87 -0.86
C ILE A 183 -12.69 -9.86 -0.65
N ASP A 184 -13.42 -10.10 -1.74
CA ASP A 184 -14.55 -11.02 -1.78
C ASP A 184 -14.12 -12.41 -2.25
N ASP A 185 -14.69 -13.44 -1.63
CA ASP A 185 -14.79 -14.74 -2.25
C ASP A 185 -16.26 -14.94 -2.65
N PHE A 186 -16.54 -15.22 -3.92
CA PHE A 186 -17.89 -15.39 -4.46
C PHE A 186 -18.68 -16.54 -3.79
N THR A 187 -18.01 -17.33 -2.97
CA THR A 187 -18.62 -18.42 -2.20
C THR A 187 -18.66 -18.06 -0.72
N MET A 188 -19.80 -18.27 -0.05
CA MET A 188 -19.91 -18.20 1.41
C MET A 188 -19.04 -19.31 1.99
N GLN A 189 -17.80 -18.99 2.34
CA GLN A 189 -16.86 -19.94 2.93
C GLN A 189 -16.61 -19.63 4.40
N TRP A 190 -16.18 -20.63 5.12
CA TRP A 190 -15.68 -20.46 6.47
C TRP A 190 -14.42 -19.61 6.42
N ARG A 191 -14.52 -18.41 6.98
CA ARG A 191 -13.36 -17.54 7.12
C ARG A 191 -12.55 -17.97 8.31
N THR A 192 -11.28 -18.29 8.04
CA THR A 192 -10.26 -18.56 9.04
C THR A 192 -9.12 -17.56 8.83
N ARG A 193 -8.27 -17.43 9.83
CA ARG A 193 -7.01 -16.68 9.72
C ARG A 193 -6.22 -17.02 8.46
N VAL A 194 -6.12 -18.31 8.14
CA VAL A 194 -5.36 -18.80 6.98
C VAL A 194 -6.01 -18.40 5.67
N SER A 195 -7.33 -18.49 5.53
CA SER A 195 -8.03 -18.09 4.31
C SER A 195 -7.97 -16.59 4.07
N ASN A 196 -8.19 -15.77 5.11
CA ASN A 196 -8.06 -14.31 5.00
C ASN A 196 -6.67 -13.89 4.54
N ARG A 197 -5.65 -14.47 5.15
CA ARG A 197 -4.26 -14.18 4.76
C ARG A 197 -4.00 -14.53 3.30
N ALA A 198 -4.41 -15.72 2.87
CA ALA A 198 -4.22 -16.17 1.49
C ALA A 198 -4.94 -15.25 0.47
N ASP A 199 -6.13 -14.76 0.82
CA ASP A 199 -6.90 -13.86 -0.01
C ASP A 199 -6.23 -12.48 -0.14
N PHE A 200 -5.75 -11.92 0.99
CA PHE A 200 -4.97 -10.69 0.98
C PHE A 200 -3.66 -10.83 0.19
N GLU A 201 -2.92 -11.93 0.37
CA GLU A 201 -1.69 -12.19 -0.38
C GLU A 201 -1.95 -12.33 -1.87
N ARG A 202 -3.05 -12.98 -2.29
CA ARG A 202 -3.47 -13.07 -3.69
C ARG A 202 -3.77 -11.70 -4.28
N GLN A 203 -4.47 -10.84 -3.53
CA GLN A 203 -4.72 -9.47 -3.95
C GLN A 203 -3.43 -8.65 -4.06
N LEU A 204 -2.50 -8.78 -3.11
CA LEU A 204 -1.19 -8.16 -3.16
C LEU A 204 -0.37 -8.62 -4.37
N GLN A 205 -0.39 -9.91 -4.70
CA GLN A 205 0.26 -10.45 -5.90
C GLN A 205 -0.33 -9.84 -7.18
N THR A 206 -1.65 -9.66 -7.23
CA THR A 206 -2.33 -9.01 -8.35
C THR A 206 -1.88 -7.55 -8.49
N TRP A 207 -1.83 -6.81 -7.39
CA TRP A 207 -1.38 -5.42 -7.37
C TRP A 207 0.11 -5.28 -7.74
N ALA A 208 0.97 -6.15 -7.21
CA ALA A 208 2.39 -6.17 -7.54
C ALA A 208 2.62 -6.43 -9.04
N LYS A 209 1.92 -7.40 -9.61
CA LYS A 209 1.96 -7.69 -11.06
C LYS A 209 1.45 -6.50 -11.88
N ASN A 210 0.36 -5.86 -11.44
CA ASN A 210 -0.17 -4.68 -12.12
C ASN A 210 0.80 -3.49 -12.05
N SER A 211 1.52 -3.32 -10.94
CA SER A 211 2.54 -2.29 -10.78
C SER A 211 3.71 -2.49 -11.75
N VAL A 212 4.23 -3.70 -11.86
CA VAL A 212 5.28 -4.05 -12.83
C VAL A 212 4.83 -3.82 -14.27
N ASN A 213 3.65 -4.30 -14.62
CA ASN A 213 3.09 -4.10 -15.96
C ASN A 213 2.86 -2.60 -16.25
N GLY A 214 2.41 -1.84 -15.23
CA GLY A 214 2.27 -0.40 -15.33
C GLY A 214 3.60 0.29 -15.63
N LEU A 215 4.69 -0.11 -14.96
CA LEU A 215 6.02 0.44 -15.26
C LEU A 215 6.46 0.14 -16.70
N ASN A 216 6.21 -1.06 -17.21
CA ASN A 216 6.48 -1.40 -18.61
C ASN A 216 5.68 -0.52 -19.58
N GLU A 217 4.40 -0.29 -19.30
CA GLU A 217 3.53 0.59 -20.09
C GLU A 217 4.03 2.04 -20.04
N LEU A 218 4.43 2.55 -18.86
CA LEU A 218 4.98 3.90 -18.70
C LEU A 218 6.29 4.08 -19.47
N LYS A 219 7.17 3.11 -19.51
CA LYS A 219 8.40 3.14 -20.33
C LYS A 219 8.06 3.26 -21.82
N ALA A 220 7.05 2.54 -22.28
CA ALA A 220 6.63 2.59 -23.68
C ALA A 220 5.95 3.94 -24.06
N LEU A 221 5.28 4.58 -23.09
CA LEU A 221 4.58 5.85 -23.26
C LEU A 221 5.47 7.07 -23.00
N SER A 222 6.68 6.87 -22.48
CA SER A 222 7.59 7.96 -22.11
C SER A 222 8.22 8.67 -23.30
N PRO A 223 8.42 10.00 -23.23
CA PRO A 223 8.03 10.86 -22.11
C PRO A 223 6.51 11.04 -22.02
N ILE A 224 6.01 11.15 -20.78
CA ILE A 224 4.57 11.26 -20.53
C ILE A 224 4.03 12.57 -21.12
N ALA A 225 2.99 12.47 -21.95
CA ALA A 225 2.33 13.65 -22.51
C ALA A 225 1.72 14.51 -21.40
N GLY A 226 1.76 15.84 -21.58
CA GLY A 226 1.12 16.81 -20.71
C GLY A 226 -0.34 17.03 -21.05
#